data_38b63897698ba4d832fe7c464c2dd624
#
_entry.id   38b63897698ba4d832fe7c464c2dd624
#
_cell.length_a   1.000
_cell.length_b   1.000
_cell.length_c   1.000
_cell.angle_alpha   90.00
_cell.angle_beta   90.00
_cell.angle_gamma   90.00
#
_symmetry.space_group_name_H-M   'P 1'
#
loop_
_entity.id
_entity.type
_entity.pdbx_description
1 polymer ?
#
loop_
_entity_poly.entity_id
_entity_poly.type
_entity_poly.pdbx_seq_one_letter_code
_entity_poly.pdbx_strand_id
1 'polypeptide(L)'
;MKLTSYSVGISDLIADDNTNGKIDTAIKQKKKEVGDLMNQLHLSIFENNTGKTNEVEFETQVNALLNKASENAGNIGKKSLSKDNRFIMMVNAGSKGSNINIAQMISCVGQQNVDGKRIPFYLDRRTLPHFPKDDYSPASKGFVERSFMQGLRPTEFFFHAMGGREGLDRKSVV
;
A
#
# COMPACT_ATOMS: atom_id res chain seq x y z
N MET A 1 2.37 -27.59 30.85
CA MET A 1 2.54 -26.26 30.21
C MET A 1 4.01 -26.14 29.80
N LYS A 2 4.33 -26.12 28.50
CA LYS A 2 5.73 -25.97 28.06
C LYS A 2 6.11 -24.50 28.17
N LEU A 3 7.05 -24.18 29.01
CA LEU A 3 7.64 -22.85 29.18
C LEU A 3 8.70 -22.60 28.08
N THR A 4 8.27 -22.62 26.83
CA THR A 4 9.13 -22.22 25.71
C THR A 4 8.86 -20.76 25.41
N SER A 5 9.90 -19.94 25.41
CA SER A 5 9.82 -18.54 24.97
C SER A 5 9.44 -18.49 23.51
N TYR A 6 8.49 -17.61 23.16
CA TYR A 6 8.06 -17.33 21.81
C TYR A 6 8.52 -15.91 21.42
N SER A 7 9.32 -15.80 20.40
CA SER A 7 9.76 -14.50 19.86
C SER A 7 9.82 -14.56 18.34
N VAL A 8 9.56 -13.43 17.69
CA VAL A 8 9.70 -13.24 16.25
C VAL A 8 11.02 -12.53 15.99
N GLY A 9 11.90 -13.15 15.21
CA GLY A 9 13.17 -12.56 14.79
C GLY A 9 13.05 -11.78 13.48
N ILE A 10 14.05 -10.95 13.17
CA ILE A 10 14.13 -10.25 11.89
C ILE A 10 14.18 -11.23 10.72
N SER A 11 14.87 -12.36 10.88
CA SER A 11 14.94 -13.43 9.89
C SER A 11 13.58 -14.00 9.50
N ASP A 12 12.59 -13.96 10.41
CA ASP A 12 11.23 -14.41 10.15
C ASP A 12 10.46 -13.46 9.22
N LEU A 13 10.98 -12.25 8.96
CA LEU A 13 10.34 -11.18 8.19
C LEU A 13 11.03 -10.91 6.84
N ILE A 14 12.11 -11.62 6.53
CA ILE A 14 12.87 -11.43 5.29
C ILE A 14 12.34 -12.39 4.23
N ALA A 15 11.99 -11.83 3.07
CA ALA A 15 11.66 -12.62 1.87
C ALA A 15 12.90 -12.85 1.01
N ASP A 16 12.90 -13.96 0.26
CA ASP A 16 13.95 -14.27 -0.71
C ASP A 16 14.01 -13.22 -1.84
N ASP A 17 15.18 -13.03 -2.43
CA ASP A 17 15.38 -12.11 -3.57
C ASP A 17 14.46 -12.45 -4.76
N ASN A 18 14.22 -13.74 -5.02
CA ASN A 18 13.28 -14.19 -6.04
C ASN A 18 11.84 -13.73 -5.73
N THR A 19 11.44 -13.81 -4.47
CA THR A 19 10.13 -13.32 -4.00
C THR A 19 10.02 -11.82 -4.12
N ASN A 20 11.05 -11.08 -3.72
CA ASN A 20 11.12 -9.63 -3.89
C ASN A 20 11.00 -9.22 -5.37
N GLY A 21 11.68 -9.93 -6.28
CA GLY A 21 11.54 -9.72 -7.73
C GLY A 21 10.11 -9.97 -8.26
N LYS A 22 9.40 -10.97 -7.75
CA LYS A 22 7.99 -11.22 -8.10
C LYS A 22 7.06 -10.14 -7.57
N ILE A 23 7.29 -9.66 -6.35
CA ILE A 23 6.54 -8.57 -5.73
C ILE A 23 6.71 -7.29 -6.57
N ASP A 24 7.95 -6.93 -6.89
CA ASP A 24 8.26 -5.75 -7.71
C ASP A 24 7.62 -5.83 -9.10
N THR A 25 7.63 -7.00 -9.72
CA THR A 25 6.99 -7.23 -11.02
C THR A 25 5.48 -7.04 -10.94
N ALA A 26 4.83 -7.59 -9.91
CA ALA A 26 3.39 -7.45 -9.70
C ALA A 26 2.98 -5.98 -9.46
N ILE A 27 3.76 -5.24 -8.67
CA ILE A 27 3.54 -3.82 -8.42
C ILE A 27 3.73 -3.00 -9.70
N LYS A 28 4.81 -3.24 -10.45
CA LYS A 28 5.10 -2.55 -11.73
C LYS A 28 4.00 -2.76 -12.76
N GLN A 29 3.47 -3.98 -12.86
CA GLN A 29 2.36 -4.29 -13.76
C GLN A 29 1.13 -3.45 -13.41
N LYS A 30 0.74 -3.39 -12.14
CA LYS A 30 -0.41 -2.60 -11.71
C LYS A 30 -0.19 -1.09 -11.84
N LYS A 31 1.01 -0.61 -11.64
CA LYS A 31 1.37 0.80 -11.93
C LYS A 31 1.24 1.13 -13.40
N LYS A 32 1.57 0.19 -14.30
CA LYS A 32 1.37 0.37 -15.74
C LYS A 32 -0.12 0.51 -16.07
N GLU A 33 -0.98 -0.35 -15.51
CA GLU A 33 -2.45 -0.25 -15.68
C GLU A 33 -2.96 1.12 -15.20
N VAL A 34 -2.44 1.65 -14.09
CA VAL A 34 -2.79 3.01 -13.63
C VAL A 34 -2.29 4.08 -14.62
N GLY A 35 -1.09 3.91 -15.18
CA GLY A 35 -0.58 4.80 -16.23
C GLY A 35 -1.47 4.82 -17.47
N ASP A 36 -1.99 3.68 -17.89
CA ASP A 36 -2.92 3.57 -19.01
C ASP A 36 -4.24 4.30 -18.71
N LEU A 37 -4.78 4.18 -17.49
CA LEU A 37 -5.95 4.94 -17.05
C LEU A 37 -5.70 6.46 -17.02
N MET A 38 -4.51 6.88 -16.58
CA MET A 38 -4.13 8.31 -16.61
C MET A 38 -4.09 8.83 -18.04
N ASN A 39 -3.55 8.07 -18.97
CA ASN A 39 -3.53 8.44 -20.39
C ASN A 39 -4.95 8.54 -20.96
N GLN A 40 -5.85 7.63 -20.62
CA GLN A 40 -7.26 7.69 -21.02
C GLN A 40 -7.96 8.94 -20.50
N LEU A 41 -7.69 9.32 -19.25
CA LEU A 41 -8.22 10.56 -18.67
C LEU A 41 -7.71 11.80 -19.41
N HIS A 42 -6.41 11.86 -19.69
CA HIS A 42 -5.80 13.00 -20.42
C HIS A 42 -6.28 13.11 -21.85
N LEU A 43 -6.56 12.00 -22.53
CA LEU A 43 -7.10 11.97 -23.87
C LEU A 43 -8.63 12.18 -23.93
N SER A 44 -9.28 12.37 -22.77
CA SER A 44 -10.74 12.50 -22.65
C SER A 44 -11.54 11.31 -23.22
N ILE A 45 -10.92 10.13 -23.26
CA ILE A 45 -11.51 8.86 -23.70
C ILE A 45 -12.03 8.03 -22.50
N PHE A 46 -11.87 8.55 -21.31
CA PHE A 46 -12.26 7.86 -20.08
C PHE A 46 -13.77 7.63 -20.01
N GLU A 47 -14.19 6.37 -20.04
CA GLU A 47 -15.60 5.97 -19.96
C GLU A 47 -16.09 6.03 -18.51
N ASN A 48 -17.08 6.86 -18.27
CA ASN A 48 -17.72 7.02 -16.97
C ASN A 48 -19.12 6.38 -16.99
N ASN A 49 -19.26 5.25 -16.34
CA ASN A 49 -20.51 4.50 -16.27
C ASN A 49 -21.31 4.73 -14.97
N THR A 50 -20.79 5.55 -14.04
CA THR A 50 -21.36 5.67 -12.69
C THR A 50 -22.16 6.96 -12.44
N GLY A 51 -22.19 7.88 -13.40
CA GLY A 51 -22.87 9.18 -13.27
C GLY A 51 -22.19 10.17 -12.30
N LYS A 52 -20.99 9.82 -11.78
CA LYS A 52 -20.14 10.71 -10.99
C LYS A 52 -19.24 11.53 -11.94
N THR A 53 -18.54 12.52 -11.40
CA THR A 53 -17.54 13.25 -12.19
C THR A 53 -16.41 12.31 -12.61
N ASN A 54 -15.81 12.53 -13.79
CA ASN A 54 -14.72 11.69 -14.29
C ASN A 54 -13.54 11.60 -13.32
N GLU A 55 -13.23 12.68 -12.61
CA GLU A 55 -12.17 12.71 -11.61
C GLU A 55 -12.46 11.78 -10.41
N VAL A 56 -13.70 11.79 -9.90
CA VAL A 56 -14.10 10.95 -8.78
C VAL A 56 -14.09 9.47 -9.17
N GLU A 57 -14.56 9.14 -10.37
CA GLU A 57 -14.55 7.77 -10.86
C GLU A 57 -13.12 7.29 -11.12
N PHE A 58 -12.27 8.11 -11.73
CA PHE A 58 -10.85 7.84 -11.92
C PHE A 58 -10.15 7.54 -10.59
N GLU A 59 -10.33 8.42 -9.58
CA GLU A 59 -9.73 8.22 -8.25
C GLU A 59 -10.21 6.90 -7.60
N THR A 60 -11.49 6.56 -7.77
CA THR A 60 -12.06 5.31 -7.23
C THR A 60 -11.43 4.09 -7.90
N GLN A 61 -11.31 4.10 -9.23
CA GLN A 61 -10.72 2.98 -9.98
C GLN A 61 -9.23 2.81 -9.69
N VAL A 62 -8.48 3.91 -9.65
CA VAL A 62 -7.05 3.87 -9.32
C VAL A 62 -6.83 3.35 -7.90
N ASN A 63 -7.62 3.81 -6.93
CA ASN A 63 -7.53 3.33 -5.55
C ASN A 63 -7.82 1.83 -5.46
N ALA A 64 -8.84 1.34 -6.17
CA ALA A 64 -9.15 -0.09 -6.24
C ALA A 64 -8.01 -0.91 -6.85
N LEU A 65 -7.40 -0.44 -7.95
CA LEU A 65 -6.25 -1.10 -8.59
C LEU A 65 -5.03 -1.16 -7.67
N LEU A 66 -4.72 -0.07 -6.97
CA LEU A 66 -3.58 -0.01 -6.06
C LEU A 66 -3.79 -0.86 -4.80
N ASN A 67 -5.02 -0.92 -4.26
CA ASN A 67 -5.35 -1.84 -3.18
C ASN A 67 -5.19 -3.31 -3.63
N LYS A 68 -5.64 -3.64 -4.84
CA LYS A 68 -5.46 -4.96 -5.42
C LYS A 68 -3.99 -5.31 -5.68
N ALA A 69 -3.17 -4.31 -6.04
CA ALA A 69 -1.72 -4.46 -6.15
C ALA A 69 -1.10 -4.86 -4.81
N SER A 70 -1.47 -4.16 -3.73
CA SER A 70 -0.99 -4.44 -2.37
C SER A 70 -1.43 -5.81 -1.87
N GLU A 71 -2.67 -6.20 -2.15
CA GLU A 71 -3.19 -7.52 -1.80
C GLU A 71 -2.44 -8.64 -2.54
N ASN A 72 -2.23 -8.49 -3.86
CA ASN A 72 -1.48 -9.46 -4.65
C ASN A 72 -0.04 -9.59 -4.16
N ALA A 73 0.65 -8.48 -3.94
CA ALA A 73 1.99 -8.45 -3.39
C ALA A 73 2.06 -9.10 -2.00
N GLY A 74 1.08 -8.83 -1.15
CA GLY A 74 0.95 -9.44 0.17
C GLY A 74 0.76 -10.96 0.11
N ASN A 75 -0.06 -11.43 -0.82
CA ASN A 75 -0.28 -12.87 -1.03
C ASN A 75 0.99 -13.58 -1.54
N ILE A 76 1.79 -12.93 -2.41
CA ILE A 76 3.09 -13.45 -2.85
C ILE A 76 4.05 -13.55 -1.65
N GLY A 77 4.18 -12.47 -0.87
CA GLY A 77 5.03 -12.45 0.30
C GLY A 77 4.64 -13.48 1.36
N LYS A 78 3.33 -13.61 1.65
CA LYS A 78 2.84 -14.62 2.59
C LYS A 78 3.13 -16.05 2.15
N LYS A 79 2.97 -16.35 0.85
CA LYS A 79 3.23 -17.69 0.30
C LYS A 79 4.71 -18.09 0.30
N SER A 80 5.62 -17.14 0.29
CA SER A 80 7.07 -17.39 0.33
C SER A 80 7.57 -17.80 1.72
N LEU A 81 6.83 -17.45 2.76
CA LEU A 81 7.20 -17.80 4.12
C LEU A 81 6.84 -19.25 4.45
N SER A 82 7.71 -19.90 5.23
CA SER A 82 7.48 -21.25 5.76
C SER A 82 6.23 -21.28 6.65
N LYS A 83 5.53 -22.43 6.70
CA LYS A 83 4.41 -22.64 7.63
C LYS A 83 4.86 -22.61 9.11
N ASP A 84 6.12 -22.94 9.36
CA ASP A 84 6.73 -22.92 10.68
C ASP A 84 7.25 -21.54 11.10
N ASN A 85 7.08 -20.54 10.22
CA ASN A 85 7.44 -19.15 10.50
C ASN A 85 6.62 -18.63 11.66
N ARG A 86 7.28 -18.12 12.69
CA ARG A 86 6.65 -17.70 13.95
C ARG A 86 5.66 -16.55 13.74
N PHE A 87 5.93 -15.65 12.83
CA PHE A 87 5.03 -14.55 12.51
C PHE A 87 3.73 -15.07 11.86
N ILE A 88 3.83 -16.01 10.91
CA ILE A 88 2.66 -16.67 10.30
C ILE A 88 1.87 -17.46 11.35
N MET A 89 2.55 -18.20 12.21
CA MET A 89 1.90 -18.96 13.29
C MET A 89 1.09 -18.04 14.22
N MET A 90 1.65 -16.89 14.58
CA MET A 90 0.98 -15.90 15.43
C MET A 90 -0.28 -15.34 14.78
N VAL A 91 -0.22 -15.02 13.49
CA VAL A 91 -1.36 -14.49 12.72
C VAL A 91 -2.43 -15.56 12.49
N ASN A 92 -2.03 -16.78 12.13
CA ASN A 92 -2.95 -17.89 11.91
C ASN A 92 -3.65 -18.35 13.19
N ALA A 93 -2.97 -18.27 14.32
CA ALA A 93 -3.55 -18.55 15.63
C ALA A 93 -4.54 -17.48 16.11
N GLY A 94 -4.65 -16.36 15.41
CA GLY A 94 -5.51 -15.23 15.77
C GLY A 94 -5.09 -14.50 17.04
N SER A 95 -3.90 -14.76 17.55
CA SER A 95 -3.41 -14.18 18.82
C SER A 95 -3.09 -12.69 18.65
N LYS A 96 -2.37 -12.32 17.59
CA LYS A 96 -2.02 -10.94 17.26
C LYS A 96 -1.61 -10.80 15.80
N GLY A 97 -1.88 -9.61 15.24
CA GLY A 97 -1.56 -9.31 13.85
C GLY A 97 -2.62 -9.82 12.85
N SER A 98 -2.43 -9.44 11.60
CA SER A 98 -3.29 -9.82 10.49
C SER A 98 -2.46 -10.07 9.23
N ASN A 99 -3.10 -10.58 8.17
CA ASN A 99 -2.44 -10.76 6.87
C ASN A 99 -1.92 -9.43 6.29
N ILE A 100 -2.58 -8.31 6.59
CA ILE A 100 -2.14 -6.97 6.19
C ILE A 100 -0.79 -6.64 6.85
N ASN A 101 -0.61 -6.99 8.13
CA ASN A 101 0.66 -6.75 8.80
C ASN A 101 1.80 -7.56 8.16
N ILE A 102 1.56 -8.81 7.76
CA ILE A 102 2.55 -9.62 7.02
C ILE A 102 2.90 -8.94 5.70
N ALA A 103 1.89 -8.50 4.93
CA ALA A 103 2.09 -7.83 3.66
C ALA A 103 2.91 -6.54 3.81
N GLN A 104 2.59 -5.71 4.79
CA GLN A 104 3.29 -4.44 5.03
C GLN A 104 4.74 -4.63 5.50
N MET A 105 5.00 -5.67 6.29
CA MET A 105 6.35 -5.99 6.74
C MET A 105 7.24 -6.48 5.61
N ILE A 106 6.73 -7.35 4.74
CA ILE A 106 7.52 -8.13 3.78
C ILE A 106 7.42 -7.59 2.37
N SER A 107 6.22 -7.19 1.93
CA SER A 107 5.94 -6.87 0.53
C SER A 107 5.92 -5.39 0.25
N CYS A 108 4.85 -4.70 0.64
CA CYS A 108 4.72 -3.25 0.51
C CYS A 108 3.70 -2.70 1.50
N VAL A 109 3.88 -1.45 1.92
CA VAL A 109 2.93 -0.78 2.82
C VAL A 109 1.62 -0.46 2.09
N GLY A 110 1.68 -0.16 0.80
CA GLY A 110 0.50 0.05 -0.04
C GLY A 110 -0.04 1.47 -0.05
N GLN A 111 -1.26 1.64 -0.57
CA GLN A 111 -1.89 2.95 -0.72
C GLN A 111 -2.25 3.54 0.65
N GLN A 112 -1.81 4.78 0.86
CA GLN A 112 -2.19 5.59 2.02
C GLN A 112 -3.38 6.46 1.66
N ASN A 113 -4.39 6.46 2.51
CA ASN A 113 -5.62 7.22 2.32
C ASN A 113 -5.83 8.20 3.48
N VAL A 114 -6.44 9.34 3.16
CA VAL A 114 -6.93 10.34 4.11
C VAL A 114 -8.40 10.62 3.72
N ASP A 115 -9.30 10.61 4.70
CA ASP A 115 -10.76 10.71 4.50
C ASP A 115 -11.32 9.71 3.48
N GLY A 116 -10.75 8.50 3.45
CA GLY A 116 -11.15 7.42 2.54
C GLY A 116 -10.76 7.61 1.08
N LYS A 117 -9.98 8.65 0.76
CA LYS A 117 -9.49 8.99 -0.58
C LYS A 117 -7.97 8.96 -0.61
N ARG A 118 -7.38 8.84 -1.81
CA ARG A 118 -5.93 9.03 -1.98
C ARG A 118 -5.53 10.42 -1.49
N ILE A 119 -4.27 10.59 -1.12
CA ILE A 119 -3.75 11.85 -0.55
C ILE A 119 -4.20 13.04 -1.41
N PRO A 120 -4.91 14.02 -0.84
CA PRO A 120 -5.39 15.18 -1.58
C PRO A 120 -4.24 16.15 -1.93
N PHE A 121 -4.46 17.00 -2.91
CA PHE A 121 -3.56 18.13 -3.15
C PHE A 121 -3.77 19.19 -2.06
N TYR A 122 -2.69 19.71 -1.54
CA TYR A 122 -2.68 20.78 -0.54
C TYR A 122 -2.20 22.10 -1.16
N LEU A 123 -0.96 22.48 -0.85
CA LEU A 123 -0.41 23.74 -1.34
C LEU A 123 0.01 23.66 -2.80
N ASP A 124 -0.36 24.66 -3.58
CA ASP A 124 0.09 24.84 -4.97
C ASP A 124 -0.20 23.62 -5.87
N ARG A 125 -1.36 22.96 -5.67
CA ARG A 125 -1.81 21.78 -6.42
C ARG A 125 -0.79 20.61 -6.39
N ARG A 126 -0.10 20.44 -5.26
CA ARG A 126 0.85 19.36 -4.98
C ARG A 126 0.46 18.63 -3.70
N THR A 127 0.84 17.38 -3.61
CA THR A 127 0.72 16.62 -2.34
C THR A 127 1.90 16.93 -1.41
N LEU A 128 3.11 16.98 -1.97
CA LEU A 128 4.35 17.39 -1.29
C LEU A 128 5.18 18.27 -2.24
N PRO A 129 6.09 19.11 -1.72
CA PRO A 129 6.97 19.95 -2.55
C PRO A 129 7.86 19.19 -3.53
N HIS A 130 8.10 17.90 -3.26
CA HIS A 130 8.95 17.02 -4.07
C HIS A 130 8.31 16.59 -5.40
N PHE A 131 6.98 16.77 -5.54
CA PHE A 131 6.24 16.35 -6.73
C PHE A 131 5.86 17.54 -7.60
N PRO A 132 5.71 17.36 -8.91
CA PRO A 132 5.18 18.39 -9.80
C PRO A 132 3.73 18.73 -9.46
N LYS A 133 3.25 19.85 -10.01
CA LYS A 133 1.84 20.23 -9.91
C LYS A 133 0.97 19.25 -10.68
N ASP A 134 -0.22 18.98 -10.16
CA ASP A 134 -1.22 18.11 -10.77
C ASP A 134 -0.71 16.71 -11.13
N ASP A 135 0.20 16.19 -10.34
CA ASP A 135 0.69 14.83 -10.52
C ASP A 135 -0.27 13.82 -9.87
N TYR A 136 -0.99 13.07 -10.71
CA TYR A 136 -1.91 12.00 -10.31
C TYR A 136 -1.22 10.63 -10.21
N SER A 137 0.09 10.56 -10.34
CA SER A 137 0.84 9.31 -10.27
C SER A 137 0.64 8.60 -8.92
N PRO A 138 0.76 7.26 -8.87
CA PRO A 138 0.66 6.53 -7.61
C PRO A 138 1.62 7.04 -6.54
N ALA A 139 2.86 7.34 -6.93
CA ALA A 139 3.88 7.80 -5.99
C ALA A 139 3.56 9.17 -5.37
N SER A 140 3.03 10.11 -6.16
CA SER A 140 2.65 11.44 -5.68
C SER A 140 1.40 11.43 -4.81
N LYS A 141 0.49 10.47 -5.05
CA LYS A 141 -0.81 10.35 -4.36
C LYS A 141 -0.81 9.34 -3.22
N GLY A 142 0.38 8.98 -2.70
CA GLY A 142 0.51 8.25 -1.46
C GLY A 142 0.58 6.73 -1.58
N PHE A 143 0.97 6.18 -2.73
CA PHE A 143 1.26 4.76 -2.86
C PHE A 143 2.69 4.46 -2.38
N VAL A 144 2.79 3.69 -1.29
CA VAL A 144 4.05 3.27 -0.68
C VAL A 144 4.45 1.91 -1.23
N GLU A 145 5.48 1.88 -2.07
CA GLU A 145 5.96 0.66 -2.73
C GLU A 145 6.82 -0.21 -1.81
N ARG A 146 7.53 0.43 -0.89
CA ARG A 146 8.44 -0.25 0.02
C ARG A 146 7.73 -0.90 1.18
N SER A 147 8.34 -1.97 1.68
CA SER A 147 7.95 -2.61 2.93
C SER A 147 8.63 -1.93 4.12
N PHE A 148 8.17 -2.21 5.33
CA PHE A 148 8.84 -1.74 6.54
C PHE A 148 10.25 -2.33 6.68
N MET A 149 10.48 -3.56 6.22
CA MET A 149 11.81 -4.18 6.25
C MET A 149 12.79 -3.53 5.28
N GLN A 150 12.31 -3.04 4.13
CA GLN A 150 13.14 -2.29 3.17
C GLN A 150 13.40 -0.84 3.62
N GLY A 151 12.59 -0.34 4.55
CA GLY A 151 12.60 1.06 4.97
C GLY A 151 11.89 1.99 3.99
N LEU A 152 11.18 2.98 4.52
CA LEU A 152 10.40 3.95 3.74
C LEU A 152 11.31 5.10 3.27
N ARG A 153 11.03 5.62 2.08
CA ARG A 153 11.60 6.90 1.63
C ARG A 153 10.98 8.05 2.43
N PRO A 154 11.64 9.21 2.54
CA PRO A 154 11.08 10.34 3.28
C PRO A 154 9.66 10.74 2.85
N THR A 155 9.39 10.77 1.53
CA THR A 155 8.06 11.08 0.98
C THR A 155 7.02 10.03 1.36
N GLU A 156 7.38 8.74 1.27
CA GLU A 156 6.52 7.61 1.66
C GLU A 156 6.22 7.64 3.16
N PHE A 157 7.22 7.99 3.98
CA PHE A 157 7.04 8.15 5.42
C PHE A 157 6.04 9.25 5.75
N PHE A 158 6.11 10.41 5.08
CA PHE A 158 5.16 11.49 5.29
C PHE A 158 3.73 11.08 4.97
N PHE A 159 3.51 10.38 3.87
CA PHE A 159 2.18 9.88 3.52
C PHE A 159 1.67 8.84 4.52
N HIS A 160 2.55 7.95 4.96
CA HIS A 160 2.21 6.97 5.99
C HIS A 160 1.86 7.64 7.33
N ALA A 161 2.59 8.68 7.72
CA ALA A 161 2.31 9.46 8.92
C ALA A 161 0.96 10.19 8.84
N MET A 162 0.59 10.72 7.67
CA MET A 162 -0.72 11.36 7.45
C MET A 162 -1.87 10.37 7.69
N GLY A 163 -1.80 9.17 7.08
CA GLY A 163 -2.80 8.13 7.27
C GLY A 163 -2.86 7.62 8.71
N GLY A 164 -1.71 7.48 9.36
CA GLY A 164 -1.62 7.07 10.77
C GLY A 164 -2.22 8.09 11.72
N ARG A 165 -1.98 9.38 11.48
CA ARG A 165 -2.55 10.48 12.27
C ARG A 165 -4.08 10.50 12.20
N GLU A 166 -4.66 10.38 11.01
CA GLU A 166 -6.11 10.28 10.85
C GLU A 166 -6.70 9.11 11.66
N GLY A 167 -6.06 7.95 11.63
CA GLY A 167 -6.50 6.79 12.40
C GLY A 167 -6.46 7.03 13.92
N LEU A 168 -5.53 7.84 14.43
CA LEU A 168 -5.47 8.22 15.83
C LEU A 168 -6.57 9.24 16.19
N ASP A 169 -6.77 10.26 15.36
CA ASP A 169 -7.79 11.28 15.58
C ASP A 169 -9.20 10.65 15.64
N ARG A 170 -9.51 9.71 14.76
CA ARG A 170 -10.81 9.00 14.79
C ARG A 170 -11.02 8.16 16.05
N LYS A 171 -9.95 7.63 16.66
CA LYS A 171 -10.04 6.87 17.91
C LYS A 171 -10.26 7.73 19.15
N SER A 172 -9.86 9.00 19.09
CA SER A 172 -9.96 9.93 20.22
C SER A 172 -11.30 10.65 20.28
N VAL A 173 -12.16 10.51 19.27
CA VAL A 173 -13.48 11.17 19.17
C VAL A 173 -14.64 10.22 19.57
N VAL A 174 -14.35 9.00 20.04
CA VAL A 174 -15.36 8.02 20.49
C VAL A 174 -15.42 7.97 21.99
#